data_d2d7f09a3912d5a1ca1f23ed2953562f
#
_entry.id   d2d7f09a3912d5a1ca1f23ed2953562f
#
_cell.length_a   1.000
_cell.length_b   1.000
_cell.length_c   1.000
_cell.angle_alpha   90.00
_cell.angle_beta   90.00
_cell.angle_gamma   90.00
#
_symmetry.space_group_name_H-M   'P 1'
#
loop_
_entity.id
_entity.type
_entity.pdbx_description
1 polymer ?
#
loop_
_entity_poly.entity_id
_entity_poly.type
_entity_poly.pdbx_seq_one_letter_code
_entity_poly.pdbx_strand_id
1 'polypeptide(L)'
;MQNIVRKITTATIAVALLIPTSTGIATAQSSFGSSSFNLGSSAIEDPIAVEFERGYEAYISALGHTLDQEYEAQAEALLQRGLNGELSFVDRQYLVHDVPNVTYYWVDQMYLWEVESFLNNLEETLWWAENNQDDWNARFGVAVAKKGEYYYIAGVENYGGESSRFQ
;
A
#
# COMPACT_ATOMS: atom_id res chain seq x y z
N MET A 1 31.13 13.16 21.81
CA MET A 1 30.47 12.86 20.52
C MET A 1 31.09 11.58 19.97
N GLN A 2 30.44 10.44 20.17
CA GLN A 2 30.94 9.15 19.68
C GLN A 2 30.12 8.76 18.45
N ASN A 3 30.81 8.69 17.31
CA ASN A 3 30.23 8.21 16.05
C ASN A 3 30.07 6.67 16.11
N ILE A 4 28.82 6.21 16.24
CA ILE A 4 28.50 4.80 16.12
C ILE A 4 28.30 4.51 14.63
N VAL A 5 29.34 4.00 13.99
CA VAL A 5 29.25 3.40 12.65
C VAL A 5 28.67 2.01 12.83
N ARG A 6 27.38 1.83 12.57
CA ARG A 6 26.77 0.49 12.49
C ARG A 6 27.11 -0.13 11.13
N LYS A 7 27.82 -1.22 11.17
CA LYS A 7 28.09 -2.08 10.01
C LYS A 7 26.78 -2.80 9.66
N ILE A 8 26.22 -2.50 8.49
CA ILE A 8 25.10 -3.24 7.93
C ILE A 8 25.66 -4.53 7.35
N THR A 9 25.26 -5.65 7.93
CA THR A 9 25.59 -6.98 7.41
C THR A 9 24.51 -7.34 6.41
N THR A 10 24.84 -7.34 5.13
CA THR A 10 23.95 -7.75 4.04
C THR A 10 23.71 -9.25 4.14
N ALA A 11 22.53 -9.67 4.60
CA ALA A 11 22.10 -11.05 4.53
C ALA A 11 21.46 -11.29 3.15
N THR A 12 22.18 -12.01 2.29
CA THR A 12 21.66 -12.46 1.00
C THR A 12 20.69 -13.61 1.23
N ILE A 13 19.37 -13.36 1.14
CA ILE A 13 18.38 -14.43 1.15
C ILE A 13 18.24 -14.94 -0.28
N ALA A 14 18.79 -16.12 -0.53
CA ALA A 14 18.56 -16.87 -1.75
C ALA A 14 17.14 -17.44 -1.73
N VAL A 15 16.22 -16.82 -2.47
CA VAL A 15 14.88 -17.37 -2.71
C VAL A 15 15.02 -18.51 -3.73
N ALA A 16 15.01 -19.75 -3.25
CA ALA A 16 14.92 -20.92 -4.10
C ALA A 16 13.50 -21.02 -4.67
N LEU A 17 13.35 -20.76 -5.96
CA LEU A 17 12.14 -21.06 -6.73
C LEU A 17 11.97 -22.57 -6.83
N LEU A 18 11.20 -23.17 -5.91
CA LEU A 18 10.68 -24.52 -6.06
C LEU A 18 9.41 -24.46 -6.91
N ILE A 19 9.50 -24.90 -8.14
CA ILE A 19 8.35 -25.16 -9.01
C ILE A 19 7.73 -26.48 -8.54
N PRO A 20 6.50 -26.52 -7.98
CA PRO A 20 5.82 -27.78 -7.73
C PRO A 20 5.13 -28.23 -9.00
N THR A 21 5.60 -29.38 -9.54
CA THR A 21 4.85 -30.15 -10.52
C THR A 21 3.55 -30.64 -9.89
N SER A 22 2.46 -30.47 -10.64
CA SER A 22 1.08 -30.79 -10.33
C SER A 22 0.85 -32.21 -9.78
N THR A 23 0.29 -32.31 -8.57
CA THR A 23 -0.69 -33.33 -8.19
C THR A 23 -1.67 -32.67 -7.21
N GLY A 24 -2.97 -32.80 -7.52
CA GLY A 24 -4.04 -32.07 -6.89
C GLY A 24 -4.19 -32.33 -5.38
N ILE A 25 -4.12 -31.24 -4.64
CA ILE A 25 -4.72 -31.11 -3.31
C ILE A 25 -5.35 -29.74 -3.30
N ALA A 26 -6.66 -29.68 -3.03
CA ALA A 26 -7.37 -28.43 -2.83
C ALA A 26 -6.84 -27.77 -1.54
N THR A 27 -5.87 -26.88 -1.68
CA THR A 27 -5.51 -25.95 -0.64
C THR A 27 -6.40 -24.72 -0.78
N ALA A 28 -7.05 -24.34 0.31
CA ALA A 28 -7.78 -23.08 0.40
C ALA A 28 -6.79 -21.96 0.06
N GLN A 29 -6.89 -21.49 -1.16
CA GLN A 29 -6.18 -20.34 -1.65
C GLN A 29 -6.86 -19.13 -1.02
N SER A 30 -6.24 -18.55 0.02
CA SER A 30 -6.55 -17.18 0.39
C SER A 30 -6.14 -16.35 -0.82
N SER A 31 -7.13 -16.04 -1.65
CA SER A 31 -6.97 -15.11 -2.75
C SER A 31 -6.80 -13.71 -2.10
N PHE A 32 -5.56 -13.31 -1.87
CA PHE A 32 -5.26 -11.91 -1.87
C PHE A 32 -5.56 -11.44 -3.30
N GLY A 33 -6.74 -10.86 -3.46
CA GLY A 33 -7.21 -10.40 -4.75
C GLY A 33 -6.43 -9.15 -5.12
N SER A 34 -5.34 -9.32 -5.88
CA SER A 34 -4.90 -8.23 -6.73
C SER A 34 -6.06 -7.97 -7.69
N SER A 35 -6.80 -6.89 -7.46
CA SER A 35 -7.83 -6.41 -8.37
C SER A 35 -7.12 -5.90 -9.61
N SER A 36 -6.83 -6.81 -10.56
CA SER A 36 -6.33 -6.41 -11.87
C SER A 36 -7.46 -5.65 -12.59
N PHE A 37 -7.42 -4.32 -12.49
CA PHE A 37 -8.31 -3.46 -13.25
C PHE A 37 -8.05 -3.66 -14.74
N ASN A 38 -9.03 -4.18 -15.42
CA ASN A 38 -9.08 -4.30 -16.86
C ASN A 38 -9.38 -2.89 -17.44
N LEU A 39 -8.41 -1.98 -17.37
CA LEU A 39 -8.39 -0.78 -18.19
C LEU A 39 -8.33 -1.27 -19.63
N GLY A 40 -9.42 -1.22 -20.37
CA GLY A 40 -9.68 -1.69 -21.74
C GLY A 40 -8.61 -1.42 -22.81
N SER A 41 -7.40 -1.74 -22.50
CA SER A 41 -6.20 -1.83 -23.32
C SER A 41 -5.26 -2.71 -22.50
N SER A 42 -4.68 -3.75 -23.08
CA SER A 42 -3.71 -4.64 -22.47
C SER A 42 -2.43 -3.89 -22.04
N ALA A 43 -2.58 -3.00 -21.06
CA ALA A 43 -1.46 -2.37 -20.41
C ALA A 43 -0.81 -3.43 -19.53
N ILE A 44 0.43 -3.77 -19.85
CA ILE A 44 1.29 -4.57 -18.97
C ILE A 44 1.35 -3.80 -17.65
N GLU A 45 0.83 -4.40 -16.60
CA GLU A 45 0.88 -3.84 -15.25
C GLU A 45 2.34 -3.55 -14.88
N ASP A 46 2.63 -2.33 -14.42
CA ASP A 46 4.01 -1.96 -14.07
C ASP A 46 4.43 -2.77 -12.84
N PRO A 47 5.49 -3.61 -12.92
CA PRO A 47 5.84 -4.51 -11.83
C PRO A 47 6.25 -3.78 -10.55
N ILE A 48 6.81 -2.56 -10.66
CA ILE A 48 7.18 -1.73 -9.50
C ILE A 48 5.91 -1.20 -8.82
N ALA A 49 4.86 -0.86 -9.58
CA ALA A 49 3.58 -0.43 -9.02
C ALA A 49 2.95 -1.55 -8.18
N VAL A 50 2.94 -2.78 -8.70
CA VAL A 50 2.42 -3.96 -7.98
C VAL A 50 3.22 -4.26 -6.70
N GLU A 51 4.55 -4.19 -6.78
CA GLU A 51 5.42 -4.43 -5.63
C GLU A 51 5.23 -3.33 -4.57
N PHE A 52 5.11 -2.08 -5.00
CA PHE A 52 4.88 -0.96 -4.11
C PHE A 52 3.52 -1.02 -3.41
N GLU A 53 2.44 -1.37 -4.14
CA GLU A 53 1.11 -1.58 -3.57
C GLU A 53 1.15 -2.62 -2.45
N ARG A 54 1.69 -3.81 -2.72
CA ARG A 54 1.83 -4.88 -1.72
C ARG A 54 2.69 -4.47 -0.52
N GLY A 55 3.79 -3.77 -0.76
CA GLY A 55 4.66 -3.27 0.30
C GLY A 55 3.95 -2.25 1.18
N TYR A 56 3.15 -1.38 0.60
CA TYR A 56 2.39 -0.37 1.32
C TYR A 56 1.24 -0.99 2.11
N GLU A 57 0.51 -1.95 1.54
CA GLU A 57 -0.51 -2.73 2.26
C GLU A 57 0.07 -3.46 3.47
N ALA A 58 1.23 -4.08 3.30
CA ALA A 58 1.94 -4.73 4.39
C ALA A 58 2.32 -3.73 5.49
N TYR A 59 2.81 -2.54 5.11
CA TYR A 59 3.17 -1.48 6.06
C TYR A 59 1.96 -1.00 6.88
N ILE A 60 0.84 -0.68 6.22
CA ILE A 60 -0.38 -0.23 6.91
C ILE A 60 -0.96 -1.35 7.80
N SER A 61 -0.90 -2.61 7.33
CA SER A 61 -1.30 -3.77 8.14
C SER A 61 -0.41 -3.97 9.37
N ALA A 62 0.90 -3.73 9.25
CA ALA A 62 1.86 -3.80 10.36
C ALA A 62 1.61 -2.71 11.41
N LEU A 63 1.07 -1.56 11.04
CA LEU A 63 0.60 -0.51 11.95
C LEU A 63 -0.65 -0.93 12.75
N GLY A 64 -1.26 -2.08 12.44
CA GLY A 64 -2.44 -2.60 13.14
C GLY A 64 -3.76 -2.33 12.43
N HIS A 65 -3.73 -1.79 11.21
CA HIS A 65 -4.92 -1.53 10.41
C HIS A 65 -5.38 -2.78 9.64
N THR A 66 -6.64 -2.80 9.21
CA THR A 66 -7.25 -3.93 8.53
C THR A 66 -7.56 -3.60 7.08
N LEU A 67 -7.00 -4.37 6.13
CA LEU A 67 -7.34 -4.28 4.73
C LEU A 67 -8.81 -4.64 4.52
N ASP A 68 -9.53 -3.84 3.72
CA ASP A 68 -10.96 -3.98 3.50
C ASP A 68 -11.32 -3.77 2.04
N GLN A 69 -11.98 -4.77 1.44
CA GLN A 69 -12.32 -4.80 0.02
C GLN A 69 -13.22 -3.63 -0.42
N GLU A 70 -14.07 -3.10 0.46
CA GLU A 70 -14.89 -1.94 0.13
C GLU A 70 -14.02 -0.69 -0.02
N TYR A 71 -13.03 -0.51 0.86
CA TYR A 71 -12.11 0.62 0.80
C TYR A 71 -11.06 0.46 -0.31
N GLU A 72 -10.65 -0.77 -0.65
CA GLU A 72 -9.85 -1.03 -1.85
C GLU A 72 -10.58 -0.53 -3.12
N ALA A 73 -11.84 -0.90 -3.29
CA ALA A 73 -12.63 -0.44 -4.43
C ALA A 73 -12.80 1.09 -4.48
N GLN A 74 -12.88 1.74 -3.31
CA GLN A 74 -12.92 3.21 -3.22
C GLN A 74 -11.56 3.83 -3.55
N ALA A 75 -10.45 3.23 -3.11
CA ALA A 75 -9.10 3.67 -3.43
C ALA A 75 -8.82 3.56 -4.95
N GLU A 76 -9.24 2.46 -5.58
CA GLU A 76 -9.17 2.29 -7.03
C GLU A 76 -9.96 3.38 -7.78
N ALA A 77 -11.21 3.64 -7.37
CA ALA A 77 -12.02 4.70 -7.98
C ALA A 77 -11.37 6.09 -7.82
N LEU A 78 -10.76 6.35 -6.66
CA LEU A 78 -10.05 7.60 -6.37
C LEU A 78 -8.78 7.70 -7.22
N LEU A 79 -8.02 6.62 -7.36
CA LEU A 79 -6.85 6.52 -8.22
C LEU A 79 -7.20 6.88 -9.66
N GLN A 80 -8.28 6.31 -10.21
CA GLN A 80 -8.74 6.61 -11.57
C GLN A 80 -9.04 8.09 -11.77
N ARG A 81 -9.66 8.73 -10.80
CA ARG A 81 -9.91 10.19 -10.84
C ARG A 81 -8.60 10.98 -10.85
N GLY A 82 -7.60 10.56 -10.07
CA GLY A 82 -6.26 11.15 -10.09
C GLY A 82 -5.59 11.00 -11.45
N LEU A 83 -5.63 9.79 -12.01
CA LEU A 83 -5.08 9.48 -13.33
C LEU A 83 -5.78 10.27 -14.44
N ASN A 84 -7.07 10.52 -14.34
CA ASN A 84 -7.84 11.30 -15.31
C ASN A 84 -7.64 12.82 -15.19
N GLY A 85 -6.91 13.29 -14.16
CA GLY A 85 -6.71 14.72 -13.91
C GLY A 85 -7.92 15.42 -13.31
N GLU A 86 -8.81 14.68 -12.66
CA GLU A 86 -10.03 15.20 -12.03
C GLU A 86 -9.75 15.74 -10.60
N LEU A 87 -8.58 15.43 -10.04
CA LEU A 87 -8.17 15.86 -8.71
C LEU A 87 -7.21 17.05 -8.78
N SER A 88 -7.35 17.98 -7.85
CA SER A 88 -6.45 19.11 -7.71
C SER A 88 -5.38 18.79 -6.67
N PHE A 89 -4.15 18.64 -7.11
CA PHE A 89 -3.00 18.34 -6.25
C PHE A 89 -2.36 19.62 -5.70
N VAL A 90 -1.99 19.61 -4.43
CA VAL A 90 -1.14 20.61 -3.79
C VAL A 90 0.14 19.90 -3.36
N ASP A 91 1.29 20.37 -3.83
CA ASP A 91 2.60 19.72 -3.57
C ASP A 91 2.59 18.20 -3.84
N ARG A 92 1.95 17.79 -4.95
CA ARG A 92 1.77 16.40 -5.39
C ARG A 92 0.82 15.57 -4.52
N GLN A 93 0.11 16.18 -3.58
CA GLN A 93 -0.84 15.50 -2.70
C GLN A 93 -2.27 15.97 -2.94
N TYR A 94 -3.20 15.05 -2.86
CA TYR A 94 -4.63 15.30 -2.72
C TYR A 94 -5.09 14.66 -1.42
N LEU A 95 -5.74 15.42 -0.55
CA LEU A 95 -6.24 14.94 0.74
C LEU A 95 -7.62 15.53 1.00
N VAL A 96 -8.57 14.68 1.33
CA VAL A 96 -9.90 15.04 1.81
C VAL A 96 -10.23 14.25 3.07
N HIS A 97 -10.73 14.93 4.07
CA HIS A 97 -11.21 14.33 5.31
C HIS A 97 -12.73 14.47 5.40
N ASP A 98 -13.43 13.34 5.35
CA ASP A 98 -14.88 13.29 5.62
C ASP A 98 -15.11 13.18 7.13
N VAL A 99 -15.24 14.33 7.78
CA VAL A 99 -15.36 14.47 9.24
C VAL A 99 -16.50 13.65 9.84
N PRO A 100 -17.73 13.63 9.26
CA PRO A 100 -18.84 12.84 9.83
C PRO A 100 -18.54 11.34 9.89
N ASN A 101 -17.78 10.82 8.92
CA ASN A 101 -17.50 9.39 8.75
C ASN A 101 -16.10 9.00 9.21
N VAL A 102 -15.29 9.96 9.67
CA VAL A 102 -13.89 9.75 10.08
C VAL A 102 -13.09 9.01 9.00
N THR A 103 -13.36 9.38 7.73
CA THR A 103 -12.72 8.76 6.55
C THR A 103 -11.78 9.73 5.89
N TYR A 104 -10.57 9.26 5.60
CA TYR A 104 -9.55 9.99 4.85
C TYR A 104 -9.45 9.43 3.44
N TYR A 105 -9.45 10.32 2.46
CA TYR A 105 -9.24 10.03 1.05
C TYR A 105 -7.99 10.78 0.61
N TRP A 106 -7.00 10.08 0.12
CA TRP A 106 -5.76 10.72 -0.30
C TRP A 106 -5.20 10.10 -1.57
N VAL A 107 -4.48 10.91 -2.35
CA VAL A 107 -3.68 10.47 -3.48
C VAL A 107 -2.36 11.21 -3.47
N ASP A 108 -1.27 10.48 -3.54
CA ASP A 108 0.09 11.02 -3.67
C ASP A 108 0.67 10.70 -5.04
N GLN A 109 1.41 11.67 -5.59
CA GLN A 109 2.22 11.51 -6.79
C GLN A 109 3.67 11.36 -6.38
N MET A 110 4.24 10.18 -6.57
CA MET A 110 5.60 9.86 -6.18
C MET A 110 6.50 9.68 -7.39
N TYR A 111 7.73 10.13 -7.31
CA TYR A 111 8.75 9.79 -8.30
C TYR A 111 9.25 8.37 -8.10
N LEU A 112 9.82 7.78 -9.15
CA LEU A 112 10.41 6.44 -9.08
C LEU A 112 11.39 6.27 -7.90
N TRP A 113 12.26 7.26 -7.68
CA TRP A 113 13.26 7.19 -6.60
C TRP A 113 12.64 7.18 -5.19
N GLU A 114 11.46 7.78 -5.00
CA GLU A 114 10.70 7.75 -3.74
C GLU A 114 10.13 6.35 -3.50
N VAL A 115 9.56 5.74 -4.55
CA VAL A 115 9.03 4.37 -4.53
C VAL A 115 10.15 3.36 -4.29
N GLU A 116 11.26 3.46 -5.03
CA GLU A 116 12.43 2.60 -4.83
C GLU A 116 13.04 2.76 -3.44
N SER A 117 13.07 3.98 -2.90
CA SER A 117 13.54 4.22 -1.53
C SER A 117 12.66 3.52 -0.50
N PHE A 118 11.34 3.56 -0.66
CA PHE A 118 10.42 2.84 0.21
C PHE A 118 10.64 1.33 0.12
N LEU A 119 10.68 0.77 -1.10
CA LEU A 119 10.86 -0.67 -1.32
C LEU A 119 12.21 -1.18 -0.78
N ASN A 120 13.28 -0.41 -1.00
CA ASN A 120 14.62 -0.78 -0.50
C ASN A 120 14.72 -0.75 1.04
N ASN A 121 13.86 -0.01 1.71
CA ASN A 121 13.81 0.09 3.17
C ASN A 121 12.59 -0.64 3.77
N LEU A 122 11.89 -1.44 2.98
CA LEU A 122 10.60 -2.03 3.39
C LEU A 122 10.74 -2.89 4.65
N GLU A 123 11.80 -3.70 4.78
CA GLU A 123 12.03 -4.56 5.95
C GLU A 123 12.18 -3.71 7.24
N GLU A 124 12.95 -2.62 7.19
CA GLU A 124 13.11 -1.71 8.32
C GLU A 124 11.80 -0.96 8.63
N THR A 125 11.07 -0.57 7.59
CA THR A 125 9.77 0.11 7.70
C THR A 125 8.72 -0.79 8.35
N LEU A 126 8.64 -2.06 7.97
CA LEU A 126 7.74 -3.04 8.56
C LEU A 126 8.11 -3.31 10.03
N TRP A 127 9.38 -3.52 10.33
CA TRP A 127 9.85 -3.70 11.70
C TRP A 127 9.47 -2.50 12.59
N TRP A 128 9.64 -1.30 12.06
CA TRP A 128 9.25 -0.07 12.79
C TRP A 128 7.74 -0.04 13.03
N ALA A 129 6.92 -0.33 12.02
CA ALA A 129 5.46 -0.32 12.11
C ALA A 129 4.94 -1.35 13.14
N GLU A 130 5.48 -2.57 13.12
CA GLU A 130 5.12 -3.62 14.09
C GLU A 130 5.43 -3.23 15.54
N ASN A 131 6.47 -2.41 15.77
CA ASN A 131 6.88 -1.95 17.09
C ASN A 131 6.26 -0.60 17.49
N ASN A 132 5.52 0.05 16.59
CA ASN A 132 4.87 1.34 16.81
C ASN A 132 3.44 1.32 16.27
N GLN A 133 2.71 0.25 16.57
CA GLN A 133 1.33 0.12 16.13
C GLN A 133 0.47 1.26 16.67
N ASP A 134 -0.44 1.74 15.84
CA ASP A 134 -1.39 2.76 16.21
C ASP A 134 -2.38 2.23 17.26
N ASP A 135 -2.78 3.10 18.19
CA ASP A 135 -3.85 2.79 19.16
C ASP A 135 -5.23 2.66 18.48
N TRP A 136 -5.31 2.96 17.18
CA TRP A 136 -6.52 2.98 16.37
C TRP A 136 -6.46 1.86 15.33
N ASN A 137 -7.52 1.09 15.23
CA ASN A 137 -7.66 0.12 14.14
C ASN A 137 -8.52 0.77 13.04
N ALA A 138 -7.88 1.25 11.97
CA ALA A 138 -8.59 1.72 10.78
C ALA A 138 -8.87 0.55 9.82
N ARG A 139 -9.97 0.66 9.08
CA ARG A 139 -10.18 -0.12 7.86
C ARG A 139 -9.61 0.67 6.71
N PHE A 140 -8.86 0.05 5.83
CA PHE A 140 -8.19 0.76 4.73
C PHE A 140 -8.25 0.00 3.42
N GLY A 141 -8.06 0.74 2.32
CA GLY A 141 -7.78 0.20 1.00
C GLY A 141 -6.74 1.07 0.29
N VAL A 142 -5.95 0.45 -0.54
CA VAL A 142 -4.87 1.09 -1.32
C VAL A 142 -4.97 0.65 -2.77
N ALA A 143 -4.59 1.54 -3.68
CA ALA A 143 -4.42 1.23 -5.10
C ALA A 143 -3.26 2.05 -5.67
N VAL A 144 -2.46 1.44 -6.54
CA VAL A 144 -1.28 2.07 -7.13
C VAL A 144 -1.30 1.92 -8.66
N ALA A 145 -0.91 2.96 -9.37
CA ALA A 145 -0.66 2.90 -10.80
C ALA A 145 0.42 3.87 -11.24
N LYS A 146 1.09 3.56 -12.34
CA LYS A 146 2.06 4.44 -12.99
C LYS A 146 1.41 5.23 -14.12
N LYS A 147 1.66 6.54 -14.17
CA LYS A 147 1.32 7.40 -15.30
C LYS A 147 2.42 8.43 -15.54
N GLY A 148 3.03 8.38 -16.73
CA GLY A 148 4.15 9.25 -17.07
C GLY A 148 5.36 9.02 -16.17
N GLU A 149 5.84 10.07 -15.52
CA GLU A 149 6.99 10.03 -14.59
C GLU A 149 6.62 9.74 -13.14
N TYR A 150 5.31 9.67 -12.84
CA TYR A 150 4.81 9.49 -11.48
C TYR A 150 4.18 8.11 -11.25
N TYR A 151 4.37 7.61 -10.05
CA TYR A 151 3.53 6.60 -9.43
C TYR A 151 2.46 7.32 -8.61
N TYR A 152 1.21 6.98 -8.85
CA TYR A 152 0.08 7.46 -8.10
C TYR A 152 -0.29 6.38 -7.09
N ILE A 153 -0.29 6.72 -5.82
CA ILE A 153 -0.83 5.86 -4.77
C ILE A 153 -2.06 6.53 -4.18
N ALA A 154 -3.17 5.84 -4.20
CA ALA A 154 -4.42 6.28 -3.60
C ALA A 154 -4.74 5.44 -2.37
N GLY A 155 -5.20 6.08 -1.31
CA GLY A 155 -5.64 5.40 -0.11
C GLY A 155 -6.96 5.93 0.40
N VAL A 156 -7.73 5.02 0.99
CA VAL A 156 -8.94 5.34 1.75
C VAL A 156 -8.81 4.66 3.10
N GLU A 157 -8.89 5.45 4.17
CA GLU A 157 -8.74 4.98 5.54
C GLU A 157 -9.94 5.44 6.37
N ASN A 158 -10.61 4.51 7.06
CA ASN A 158 -11.75 4.81 7.92
C ASN A 158 -11.46 4.41 9.37
N TYR A 159 -11.49 5.40 10.25
CA TYR A 159 -11.25 5.28 11.69
C TYR A 159 -12.54 5.15 12.52
N GLY A 160 -13.69 4.98 11.87
CA GLY A 160 -15.02 4.94 12.51
C GLY A 160 -15.41 3.61 13.17
N GLY A 161 -14.51 2.61 13.16
CA GLY A 161 -14.73 1.33 13.82
C GLY A 161 -14.30 1.37 15.28
N GLU A 162 -15.29 1.49 16.20
CA GLU A 162 -15.14 1.35 17.66
C GLU A 162 -14.23 2.38 18.36
N SER A 163 -14.75 3.57 18.54
CA SER A 163 -14.30 4.48 19.61
C SER A 163 -14.68 3.95 21.01
N SER A 164 -14.46 2.67 21.30
CA SER A 164 -14.77 2.07 22.59
C SER A 164 -13.75 2.41 23.68
N ARG A 165 -12.73 3.23 23.38
CA ARG A 165 -11.71 3.62 24.37
C ARG A 165 -11.86 5.04 24.91
N PHE A 166 -12.92 5.78 24.53
CA PHE A 166 -13.23 7.09 25.13
C PHE A 166 -14.59 7.08 25.85
N GLN A 167 -14.79 6.11 26.76
CA GLN A 167 -15.81 6.19 27.79
C GLN A 167 -15.15 6.12 29.18
#